data_e69bacb1f7200a35857894bce8121720
#
_entry.id   e69bacb1f7200a35857894bce8121720
#
_cell.length_a   1.000
_cell.length_b   1.000
_cell.length_c   1.000
_cell.angle_alpha   90.00
_cell.angle_beta   90.00
_cell.angle_gamma   90.00
#
_symmetry.space_group_name_H-M   'P 1'
#
loop_
_entity.id
_entity.type
_entity.pdbx_description
1 polymer ?
#
loop_
_entity_poly.entity_id
_entity_poly.type
_entity_poly.pdbx_seq_one_letter_code
_entity_poly.pdbx_strand_id
1 'polypeptide(L)'
;MKIDRRHASAGFVLWEIMLALIIFVVVAVALTAALQQTLDTSVLLRDESQVRLEMQNLLAESSSTKLKPGKSEIQTGDGRVRYEREIRLVNAKNARGEVLPGLYEILIKASWKSAGRDHSGSAALIVYQP
;
A
#
# COMPACT_ATOMS: atom_id res chain seq x y z
N MET A 1 -57.11 16.78 -45.43
CA MET A 1 -56.47 15.64 -44.84
C MET A 1 -55.63 16.16 -43.64
N LYS A 2 -56.11 16.05 -42.41
CA LYS A 2 -55.38 16.42 -41.21
C LYS A 2 -54.46 15.26 -40.87
N ILE A 3 -53.19 15.38 -41.18
CA ILE A 3 -52.14 14.46 -40.72
C ILE A 3 -51.95 14.70 -39.23
N ASP A 4 -52.31 13.70 -38.46
CA ASP A 4 -52.25 13.74 -37.00
C ASP A 4 -50.78 13.78 -36.55
N ARG A 5 -50.23 15.00 -36.34
CA ARG A 5 -48.86 15.23 -35.88
C ARG A 5 -48.58 14.75 -34.46
N ARG A 6 -49.62 14.23 -33.75
CA ARG A 6 -49.47 13.80 -32.34
C ARG A 6 -48.73 12.51 -32.16
N HIS A 7 -48.72 11.62 -33.15
CA HIS A 7 -48.02 10.34 -33.06
C HIS A 7 -46.49 10.45 -33.27
N ALA A 8 -46.03 11.43 -34.05
CA ALA A 8 -44.62 11.65 -34.28
C ALA A 8 -43.90 12.22 -33.04
N SER A 9 -44.61 13.06 -32.24
CA SER A 9 -44.03 13.61 -30.99
C SER A 9 -43.96 12.56 -29.87
N ALA A 10 -44.85 11.61 -29.75
CA ALA A 10 -44.82 10.55 -28.77
C ALA A 10 -43.64 9.57 -28.98
N GLY A 11 -43.35 9.21 -30.24
CA GLY A 11 -42.19 8.37 -30.58
C GLY A 11 -40.85 9.05 -30.31
N PHE A 12 -40.78 10.36 -30.54
CA PHE A 12 -39.56 11.14 -30.24
C PHE A 12 -39.30 11.25 -28.72
N VAL A 13 -40.32 11.49 -27.92
CA VAL A 13 -40.24 11.54 -26.45
C VAL A 13 -39.83 10.19 -25.88
N LEU A 14 -40.38 9.08 -26.40
CA LEU A 14 -39.99 7.72 -25.95
C LEU A 14 -38.51 7.44 -26.24
N TRP A 15 -38.03 7.83 -27.41
CA TRP A 15 -36.63 7.70 -27.79
C TRP A 15 -35.72 8.53 -26.87
N GLU A 16 -36.13 9.74 -26.53
CA GLU A 16 -35.40 10.62 -25.62
C GLU A 16 -35.30 10.04 -24.21
N ILE A 17 -36.40 9.46 -23.70
CA ILE A 17 -36.38 8.78 -22.38
C ILE A 17 -35.48 7.55 -22.40
N MET A 18 -35.50 6.76 -23.45
CA MET A 18 -34.63 5.59 -23.59
C MET A 18 -33.15 6.01 -23.61
N LEU A 19 -32.83 7.07 -24.35
CA LEU A 19 -31.47 7.58 -24.43
C LEU A 19 -30.99 8.13 -23.09
N ALA A 20 -31.85 8.88 -22.40
CA ALA A 20 -31.59 9.39 -21.05
C ALA A 20 -31.33 8.25 -20.04
N LEU A 21 -32.14 7.18 -20.13
CA LEU A 21 -31.99 6.01 -19.26
C LEU A 21 -30.69 5.27 -19.52
N ILE A 22 -30.29 5.11 -20.77
CA ILE A 22 -29.03 4.48 -21.14
C ILE A 22 -27.84 5.30 -20.58
N ILE A 23 -27.85 6.62 -20.76
CA ILE A 23 -26.81 7.50 -20.23
C ILE A 23 -26.77 7.43 -18.71
N PHE A 24 -27.92 7.44 -18.04
CA PHE A 24 -28.01 7.32 -16.60
C PHE A 24 -27.37 6.00 -16.09
N VAL A 25 -27.71 4.88 -16.72
CA VAL A 25 -27.13 3.57 -16.35
C VAL A 25 -25.62 3.56 -16.53
N VAL A 26 -25.12 4.08 -17.65
CA VAL A 26 -23.66 4.16 -17.91
C VAL A 26 -22.95 5.00 -16.84
N VAL A 27 -23.51 6.17 -16.50
CA VAL A 27 -22.96 7.04 -15.46
C VAL A 27 -23.00 6.39 -14.08
N ALA A 28 -24.10 5.71 -13.73
CA ALA A 28 -24.25 5.03 -12.46
C ALA A 28 -23.21 3.89 -12.31
N VAL A 29 -23.00 3.10 -13.35
CA VAL A 29 -21.99 2.04 -13.37
C VAL A 29 -20.58 2.61 -13.26
N ALA A 30 -20.26 3.67 -14.02
CA ALA A 30 -18.98 4.33 -13.96
C ALA A 30 -18.68 4.93 -12.58
N LEU A 31 -19.69 5.54 -11.95
CA LEU A 31 -19.55 6.10 -10.61
C LEU A 31 -19.29 5.01 -9.56
N THR A 32 -20.03 3.90 -9.65
CA THR A 32 -19.85 2.75 -8.75
C THR A 32 -18.44 2.18 -8.88
N ALA A 33 -17.94 2.00 -10.11
CA ALA A 33 -16.58 1.52 -10.34
C ALA A 33 -15.52 2.49 -9.78
N ALA A 34 -15.72 3.79 -9.95
CA ALA A 34 -14.80 4.81 -9.40
C ALA A 34 -14.79 4.80 -7.87
N LEU A 35 -15.94 4.61 -7.22
CA LEU A 35 -16.02 4.50 -5.76
C LEU A 35 -15.31 3.24 -5.25
N GLN A 36 -15.48 2.11 -5.90
CA GLN A 36 -14.78 0.87 -5.54
C GLN A 36 -13.26 1.05 -5.63
N GLN A 37 -12.77 1.64 -6.72
CA GLN A 37 -11.34 1.92 -6.88
C GLN A 37 -10.79 2.85 -5.79
N THR A 38 -11.57 3.85 -5.39
CA THR A 38 -11.17 4.77 -4.32
C THR A 38 -11.09 4.06 -2.97
N LEU A 39 -12.05 3.19 -2.66
CA LEU A 39 -12.06 2.40 -1.44
C LEU A 39 -10.86 1.44 -1.37
N ASP A 40 -10.59 0.72 -2.44
CA ASP A 40 -9.44 -0.19 -2.51
C ASP A 40 -8.12 0.54 -2.30
N THR A 41 -7.96 1.71 -2.91
CA THR A 41 -6.77 2.56 -2.73
C THR A 41 -6.66 3.06 -1.29
N SER A 42 -7.76 3.45 -0.67
CA SER A 42 -7.77 3.92 0.72
C SER A 42 -7.35 2.83 1.71
N VAL A 43 -7.84 1.61 1.51
CA VAL A 43 -7.45 0.46 2.34
C VAL A 43 -5.96 0.16 2.18
N LEU A 44 -5.46 0.16 0.95
CA LEU A 44 -4.05 -0.08 0.66
C LEU A 44 -3.15 0.96 1.34
N LEU A 45 -3.48 2.24 1.23
CA LEU A 45 -2.71 3.33 1.85
C LEU A 45 -2.71 3.25 3.38
N ARG A 46 -3.83 2.84 3.96
CA ARG A 46 -3.94 2.63 5.41
C ARG A 46 -3.05 1.49 5.88
N ASP A 47 -3.10 0.35 5.19
CA ASP A 47 -2.28 -0.81 5.51
C ASP A 47 -0.78 -0.49 5.36
N GLU A 48 -0.40 0.19 4.29
CA GLU A 48 0.98 0.61 4.05
C GLU A 48 1.48 1.57 5.15
N SER A 49 0.65 2.52 5.56
CA SER A 49 1.00 3.46 6.64
C SER A 49 1.20 2.76 7.98
N GLN A 50 0.36 1.79 8.32
CA GLN A 50 0.50 1.00 9.55
C GLN A 50 1.77 0.15 9.52
N VAL A 51 2.04 -0.52 8.41
CA VAL A 51 3.26 -1.33 8.23
C VAL A 51 4.52 -0.46 8.35
N ARG A 52 4.51 0.71 7.75
CA ARG A 52 5.64 1.66 7.82
C ARG A 52 5.89 2.12 9.25
N LEU A 53 4.84 2.47 9.98
CA LEU A 53 4.96 2.89 11.39
C LEU A 53 5.53 1.76 12.24
N GLU A 54 5.03 0.54 12.05
CA GLU A 54 5.50 -0.63 12.78
C GLU A 54 6.96 -0.96 12.47
N MET A 55 7.37 -0.86 11.20
CA MET A 55 8.79 -1.02 10.83
C MET A 55 9.69 0.03 11.50
N GLN A 56 9.23 1.28 11.62
CA GLN A 56 9.97 2.31 12.34
C GLN A 56 10.09 1.99 13.84
N ASN A 57 9.02 1.51 14.46
CA ASN A 57 9.04 1.10 15.86
C ASN A 57 10.01 -0.07 16.07
N LEU A 58 9.97 -1.07 15.21
CA LEU A 58 10.87 -2.21 15.27
C LEU A 58 12.34 -1.82 15.05
N LEU A 59 12.62 -0.85 14.18
CA LEU A 59 13.96 -0.29 14.01
C LEU A 59 14.43 0.43 15.27
N ALA A 60 13.58 1.26 15.86
CA ALA A 60 13.89 1.99 17.09
C ALA A 60 14.13 1.03 18.27
N GLU A 61 13.29 0.03 18.44
CA GLU A 61 13.47 -1.01 19.46
C GLU A 61 14.76 -1.80 19.25
N SER A 62 15.01 -2.22 18.00
CA SER A 62 16.21 -2.97 17.66
C SER A 62 17.49 -2.16 17.90
N SER A 63 17.44 -0.86 17.64
CA SER A 63 18.61 0.03 17.84
C SER A 63 18.97 0.25 19.31
N SER A 64 18.00 0.12 20.21
CA SER A 64 18.20 0.27 21.66
C SER A 64 18.72 -0.99 22.35
N THR A 65 18.71 -2.11 21.67
CA THR A 65 19.14 -3.41 22.21
C THR A 65 20.56 -3.73 21.73
N LYS A 66 21.27 -4.58 22.47
CA LYS A 66 22.60 -5.04 22.04
C LYS A 66 22.49 -5.82 20.72
N LEU A 67 23.14 -5.29 19.70
CA LEU A 67 23.07 -5.83 18.34
C LEU A 67 23.96 -7.06 18.20
N LYS A 68 23.38 -8.11 17.64
CA LYS A 68 24.08 -9.32 17.23
C LYS A 68 23.75 -9.62 15.78
N PRO A 69 24.75 -9.86 14.92
CA PRO A 69 24.48 -10.27 13.53
C PRO A 69 23.60 -11.52 13.47
N GLY A 70 22.64 -11.53 12.58
CA GLY A 70 21.73 -12.65 12.37
C GLY A 70 20.42 -12.25 11.75
N LYS A 71 19.60 -13.27 11.46
CA LYS A 71 18.25 -13.12 10.93
C LYS A 71 17.26 -13.62 11.96
N SER A 72 16.15 -12.92 12.11
CA SER A 72 15.05 -13.32 12.97
C SER A 72 13.71 -12.90 12.36
N GLU A 73 12.71 -13.74 12.56
CA GLU A 73 11.34 -13.40 12.21
C GLU A 73 10.65 -12.79 13.44
N ILE A 74 9.94 -11.69 13.22
CA ILE A 74 9.21 -10.98 14.25
C ILE A 74 7.72 -11.08 13.91
N GLN A 75 6.93 -11.59 14.84
CA GLN A 75 5.48 -11.58 14.73
C GLN A 75 4.94 -10.48 15.63
N THR A 76 4.28 -9.52 15.01
CA THR A 76 3.63 -8.41 15.71
C THR A 76 2.16 -8.35 15.31
N GLY A 77 1.32 -7.95 16.26
CA GLY A 77 -0.10 -7.76 16.02
C GLY A 77 -0.86 -9.08 15.77
N ASP A 78 -1.75 -9.06 14.79
CA ASP A 78 -2.65 -10.18 14.45
C ASP A 78 -2.04 -11.21 13.48
N GLY A 79 -0.76 -11.08 13.15
CA GLY A 79 -0.05 -12.00 12.26
C GLY A 79 -0.35 -11.81 10.77
N ARG A 80 -1.09 -10.76 10.38
CA ARG A 80 -1.35 -10.45 8.97
C ARG A 80 -0.13 -9.95 8.22
N VAL A 81 0.82 -9.35 8.94
CA VAL A 81 2.07 -8.86 8.41
C VAL A 81 3.22 -9.69 8.97
N ARG A 82 4.05 -10.19 8.09
CA ARG A 82 5.27 -10.91 8.46
C ARG A 82 6.43 -9.92 8.42
N TYR A 83 7.16 -9.82 9.53
CA TYR A 83 8.38 -9.01 9.62
C TYR A 83 9.60 -9.91 9.74
N GLU A 84 10.61 -9.64 8.94
CA GLU A 84 11.92 -10.28 9.00
C GLU A 84 12.96 -9.21 9.33
N ARG A 85 13.71 -9.44 10.40
CA ARG A 85 14.82 -8.57 10.80
C ARG A 85 16.14 -9.24 10.47
N GLU A 86 17.00 -8.53 9.78
CA GLU A 86 18.35 -8.94 9.49
C GLU A 86 19.33 -7.89 10.06
N ILE A 87 20.29 -8.31 10.87
CA ILE A 87 21.34 -7.48 11.41
C ILE A 87 22.66 -7.91 10.79
N ARG A 88 23.34 -6.98 10.14
CA ARG A 88 24.62 -7.20 9.49
C ARG A 88 25.67 -6.29 10.09
N LEU A 89 26.88 -6.79 10.24
CA LEU A 89 28.05 -5.96 10.51
C LEU A 89 28.49 -5.26 9.22
N VAL A 90 28.62 -3.94 9.28
CA VAL A 90 29.05 -3.14 8.13
C VAL A 90 30.56 -2.92 8.21
N ASN A 91 31.29 -3.39 7.23
CA ASN A 91 32.72 -3.13 7.09
C ASN A 91 32.95 -1.79 6.37
N ALA A 92 32.67 -0.69 7.06
CA ALA A 92 32.98 0.64 6.55
C ALA A 92 34.45 0.97 6.79
N LYS A 93 35.07 1.66 5.85
CA LYS A 93 36.43 2.16 5.96
C LYS A 93 36.40 3.68 6.01
N ASN A 94 37.26 4.24 6.86
CA ASN A 94 37.47 5.68 6.88
C ASN A 94 38.29 6.15 5.66
N ALA A 95 38.51 7.46 5.53
CA ALA A 95 39.27 8.04 4.43
C ALA A 95 40.73 7.55 4.39
N ARG A 96 41.24 6.95 5.48
CA ARG A 96 42.55 6.38 5.60
C ARG A 96 42.63 4.88 5.31
N GLY A 97 41.46 4.26 4.97
CA GLY A 97 41.38 2.84 4.68
C GLY A 97 41.27 1.93 5.91
N GLU A 98 41.16 2.48 7.12
CA GLU A 98 40.95 1.71 8.34
C GLU A 98 39.52 1.29 8.50
N VAL A 99 39.30 0.04 8.93
CA VAL A 99 37.95 -0.48 9.18
C VAL A 99 37.39 0.15 10.45
N LEU A 100 36.20 0.69 10.36
CA LEU A 100 35.45 1.22 11.50
C LEU A 100 34.66 0.08 12.16
N PRO A 101 35.06 -0.39 13.34
CA PRO A 101 34.33 -1.43 14.05
C PRO A 101 33.06 -0.86 14.68
N GLY A 102 32.05 -1.72 14.90
CA GLY A 102 30.83 -1.34 15.63
C GLY A 102 29.74 -0.70 14.80
N LEU A 103 29.84 -0.71 13.47
CA LEU A 103 28.77 -0.30 12.59
C LEU A 103 27.89 -1.52 12.23
N TYR A 104 26.60 -1.39 12.50
CA TYR A 104 25.61 -2.40 12.20
C TYR A 104 24.54 -1.84 11.28
N GLU A 105 24.13 -2.61 10.32
CA GLU A 105 22.95 -2.35 9.51
C GLU A 105 21.80 -3.22 10.02
N ILE A 106 20.69 -2.59 10.37
CA ILE A 106 19.46 -3.26 10.72
C ILE A 106 18.53 -3.11 9.53
N LEU A 107 18.18 -4.22 8.92
CA LEU A 107 17.23 -4.27 7.80
C LEU A 107 15.96 -4.97 8.27
N ILE A 108 14.83 -4.31 8.13
CA ILE A 108 13.52 -4.89 8.39
C ILE A 108 12.76 -4.98 7.07
N LYS A 109 12.29 -6.18 6.77
CA LYS A 109 11.42 -6.47 5.64
C LYS A 109 10.04 -6.83 6.17
N ALA A 110 9.02 -6.23 5.57
CA ALA A 110 7.64 -6.55 5.84
C ALA A 110 6.99 -7.14 4.60
N SER A 111 6.16 -8.16 4.78
CA SER A 111 5.33 -8.73 3.73
C SER A 111 3.92 -8.92 4.24
N TRP A 112 2.95 -8.47 3.46
CA TRP A 112 1.53 -8.56 3.81
C TRP A 112 0.66 -8.71 2.56
N LYS A 113 -0.58 -9.06 2.79
CA LYS A 113 -1.59 -9.19 1.74
C LYS A 113 -2.65 -8.11 1.93
N SER A 114 -2.90 -7.34 0.88
CA SER A 114 -3.97 -6.34 0.86
C SER A 114 -4.70 -6.38 -0.47
N ALA A 115 -6.02 -6.32 -0.44
CA ALA A 115 -6.89 -6.43 -1.63
C ALA A 115 -6.57 -7.66 -2.51
N GLY A 116 -6.22 -8.81 -1.91
CA GLY A 116 -5.87 -10.04 -2.61
C GLY A 116 -4.52 -10.04 -3.33
N ARG A 117 -3.70 -9.02 -3.12
CA ARG A 117 -2.36 -8.89 -3.69
C ARG A 117 -1.30 -8.91 -2.60
N ASP A 118 -0.14 -9.48 -2.94
CA ASP A 118 1.02 -9.48 -2.06
C ASP A 118 1.76 -8.16 -2.16
N HIS A 119 2.07 -7.58 -1.00
CA HIS A 119 2.84 -6.35 -0.85
C HIS A 119 4.05 -6.62 0.01
N SER A 120 5.10 -5.87 -0.24
CA SER A 120 6.32 -5.90 0.57
C SER A 120 6.91 -4.51 0.70
N GLY A 121 7.57 -4.29 1.83
CA GLY A 121 8.31 -3.08 2.11
C GLY A 121 9.56 -3.40 2.89
N SER A 122 10.53 -2.50 2.86
CA SER A 122 11.76 -2.62 3.66
C SER A 122 12.18 -1.28 4.21
N ALA A 123 12.80 -1.32 5.38
CA ALA A 123 13.43 -0.16 6.01
C ALA A 123 14.78 -0.59 6.59
N ALA A 124 15.75 0.29 6.50
CA ALA A 124 17.10 0.03 7.01
C ALA A 124 17.59 1.18 7.86
N LEU A 125 18.38 0.86 8.87
CA LEU A 125 19.03 1.82 9.75
C LEU A 125 20.47 1.38 9.99
N ILE A 126 21.40 2.32 9.92
CA ILE A 126 22.78 2.08 10.30
C ILE A 126 22.99 2.64 11.70
N VAL A 127 23.46 1.81 12.60
CA VAL A 127 23.68 2.14 14.01
C VAL A 127 25.14 1.88 14.36
N TYR A 128 25.73 2.83 15.08
CA TYR A 128 27.05 2.66 15.68
C TYR A 128 26.88 2.17 17.12
N GLN A 129 27.41 1.01 17.39
CA GLN A 129 27.44 0.42 18.73
C GLN A 129 28.84 -0.14 18.98
N PRO A 130 29.67 0.62 19.71
CA PRO A 130 31.04 0.24 20.00
C PRO A 130 31.18 -0.99 20.91
#